data_23e683ed4e41c8daa99b2b8d65df828c
#
_entry.id   23e683ed4e41c8daa99b2b8d65df828c
#
_cell.length_a   1.000
_cell.length_b   1.000
_cell.length_c   1.000
_cell.angle_alpha   90.00
_cell.angle_beta   90.00
_cell.angle_gamma   90.00
#
_symmetry.space_group_name_H-M   'P 1'
#
loop_
_entity.id
_entity.type
_entity.pdbx_description
1 polymer ?
#
loop_
_entity_poly.entity_id
_entity_poly.type
_entity_poly.pdbx_seq_one_letter_code
_entity_poly.pdbx_strand_id
1 'polypeptide(L)'
;MKIEPSDIAQIRSLFAEMQSKEDLATLLSFAKNLLYQKECAPVELKILTYYANPELCKKRYQTFGIPKKSGGVRTIHAPVKGLKSILRVLNFVFQCMFEPHKAANGFVPGKSILENARPHTGHHYVYNIDLKDFFHSFDRNRVKMGFMAEPFFLHGDREPLAFFLACLCTPPLKIDGNTRNVLPQGSPASPTLTNLLCRKLDRRLSGLAKRFGLTYTRFADDITFSSPHNVYQDDAFLGE
;
A
#
# COMPACT_ATOMS: atom_id res chain seq x y z
N MET A 1 7.98 13.90 -13.20
CA MET A 1 8.25 14.75 -12.00
C MET A 1 9.60 14.33 -11.47
N LYS A 2 10.56 15.22 -11.45
CA LYS A 2 11.89 14.97 -10.89
C LYS A 2 11.85 15.52 -9.46
N ILE A 3 11.86 14.62 -8.49
CA ILE A 3 11.98 14.98 -7.07
C ILE A 3 13.46 14.89 -6.76
N GLU A 4 14.01 15.95 -6.20
CA GLU A 4 15.42 15.97 -5.87
C GLU A 4 15.71 15.07 -4.64
N PRO A 5 16.87 14.43 -4.57
CA PRO A 5 17.25 13.61 -3.42
C PRO A 5 17.19 14.35 -2.08
N SER A 6 17.48 15.67 -2.10
CA SER A 6 17.37 16.55 -0.94
C SER A 6 15.94 16.65 -0.40
N ASP A 7 14.94 16.72 -1.29
CA ASP A 7 13.52 16.79 -0.90
C ASP A 7 13.08 15.49 -0.21
N ILE A 8 13.53 14.34 -0.75
CA ILE A 8 13.26 13.03 -0.14
C ILE A 8 13.92 12.95 1.24
N ALA A 9 15.18 13.41 1.37
CA ALA A 9 15.88 13.42 2.63
C ALA A 9 15.15 14.30 3.66
N GLN A 10 14.64 15.47 3.25
CA GLN A 10 13.89 16.36 4.12
C GLN A 10 12.54 15.74 4.56
N ILE A 11 11.80 15.06 3.66
CA ILE A 11 10.58 14.33 4.03
C ILE A 11 10.91 13.27 5.08
N ARG A 12 12.00 12.52 4.90
CA ARG A 12 12.43 11.46 5.84
C ARG A 12 12.80 12.03 7.20
N SER A 13 13.52 13.17 7.25
CA SER A 13 13.86 13.87 8.50
C SER A 13 12.62 14.34 9.24
N LEU A 14 11.73 15.08 8.57
CA LEU A 14 10.47 15.55 9.14
C LEU A 14 9.59 14.40 9.66
N PHE A 15 9.57 13.26 8.95
CA PHE A 15 8.84 12.09 9.40
C PHE A 15 9.47 11.44 10.64
N ALA A 16 10.80 11.34 10.68
CA ALA A 16 11.54 10.75 11.80
C ALA A 16 11.40 11.59 13.08
N GLU A 17 11.38 12.90 12.95
CA GLU A 17 11.28 13.88 14.05
C GLU A 17 9.84 14.08 14.55
N MET A 18 8.83 13.66 13.76
CA MET A 18 7.41 13.85 14.05
C MET A 18 7.00 13.21 15.38
N GLN A 19 6.42 13.98 16.30
CA GLN A 19 5.94 13.54 17.61
C GLN A 19 4.43 13.75 17.78
N SER A 20 3.83 14.64 17.00
CA SER A 20 2.45 15.09 17.16
C SER A 20 1.67 15.03 15.83
N LYS A 21 0.35 15.18 15.91
CA LYS A 21 -0.50 15.31 14.71
C LYS A 21 -0.31 16.66 14.02
N GLU A 22 0.12 17.65 14.74
CA GLU A 22 0.53 18.98 14.26
C GLU A 22 1.77 18.86 13.37
N ASP A 23 2.77 18.07 13.80
CA ASP A 23 3.96 17.79 13.00
C ASP A 23 3.59 17.03 11.71
N LEU A 24 2.62 16.09 11.79
CA LEU A 24 2.09 15.42 10.61
C LEU A 24 1.45 16.42 9.64
N ALA A 25 0.67 17.38 10.13
CA ALA A 25 0.06 18.41 9.30
C ALA A 25 1.12 19.29 8.61
N THR A 26 2.20 19.62 9.31
CA THR A 26 3.36 20.37 8.80
C THR A 26 4.09 19.56 7.72
N LEU A 27 4.41 18.30 7.98
CA LEU A 27 5.01 17.39 7.01
C LEU A 27 4.15 17.28 5.74
N LEU A 28 2.84 17.09 5.89
CA LEU A 28 1.93 16.96 4.75
C LEU A 28 1.80 18.28 3.96
N SER A 29 1.89 19.44 4.62
CA SER A 29 1.90 20.74 3.94
C SER A 29 3.16 20.89 3.08
N PHE A 30 4.33 20.56 3.63
CA PHE A 30 5.60 20.53 2.90
C PHE A 30 5.54 19.56 1.70
N ALA A 31 5.17 18.30 1.95
CA ALA A 31 5.06 17.27 0.90
C ALA A 31 4.04 17.64 -0.19
N LYS A 32 2.96 18.36 0.17
CA LYS A 32 1.96 18.84 -0.79
C LYS A 32 2.53 19.88 -1.75
N ASN A 33 3.36 20.81 -1.26
CA ASN A 33 4.03 21.80 -2.10
C ASN A 33 4.97 21.12 -3.10
N LEU A 34 5.75 20.15 -2.67
CA LEU A 34 6.63 19.36 -3.53
C LEU A 34 5.83 18.56 -4.57
N LEU A 35 4.78 17.85 -4.15
CA LEU A 35 3.96 17.01 -5.02
C LEU A 35 3.30 17.82 -6.16
N TYR A 36 2.82 19.02 -5.86
CA TYR A 36 2.14 19.88 -6.83
C TYR A 36 3.03 20.95 -7.45
N GLN A 37 4.31 21.03 -7.07
CA GLN A 37 5.32 22.00 -7.57
C GLN A 37 4.83 23.45 -7.51
N LYS A 38 4.12 23.80 -6.45
CA LYS A 38 3.61 25.15 -6.18
C LYS A 38 3.31 25.33 -4.70
N GLU A 39 3.28 26.57 -4.27
CA GLU A 39 2.75 26.89 -2.96
C GLU A 39 1.24 26.52 -2.89
N CYS A 40 0.89 25.74 -1.90
CA CYS A 40 -0.47 25.27 -1.66
C CYS A 40 -0.93 25.73 -0.27
N ALA A 41 -2.24 25.92 -0.12
CA ALA A 41 -2.81 26.10 1.21
C ALA A 41 -2.38 24.96 2.14
N PRO A 42 -1.99 25.25 3.39
CA PRO A 42 -1.49 24.24 4.33
C PRO A 42 -2.53 23.16 4.62
N VAL A 43 -2.07 22.00 5.02
CA VAL A 43 -2.92 20.90 5.49
C VAL A 43 -3.26 21.17 6.95
N GLU A 44 -4.50 21.49 7.24
CA GLU A 44 -4.95 21.82 8.58
C GLU A 44 -5.26 20.55 9.39
N LEU A 45 -4.81 20.50 10.64
CA LEU A 45 -5.06 19.36 11.54
C LEU A 45 -6.55 19.06 11.72
N LYS A 46 -7.41 20.11 11.77
CA LYS A 46 -8.87 19.91 11.86
C LYS A 46 -9.43 19.10 10.70
N ILE A 47 -8.87 19.26 9.48
CA ILE A 47 -9.29 18.52 8.29
C ILE A 47 -8.82 17.07 8.37
N LEU A 48 -7.59 16.83 8.85
CA LEU A 48 -7.09 15.47 9.08
C LEU A 48 -7.93 14.74 10.12
N THR A 49 -8.23 15.39 11.25
CA THR A 49 -9.07 14.85 12.33
C THR A 49 -10.48 14.54 11.84
N TYR A 50 -11.08 15.45 11.07
CA TYR A 50 -12.38 15.24 10.45
C TYR A 50 -12.43 13.97 9.61
N TYR A 51 -11.44 13.75 8.74
CA TYR A 51 -11.39 12.55 7.89
C TYR A 51 -10.93 11.29 8.62
N ALA A 52 -10.13 11.41 9.68
CA ALA A 52 -9.71 10.25 10.47
C ALA A 52 -10.86 9.65 11.30
N ASN A 53 -11.82 10.49 11.72
CA ASN A 53 -12.93 10.07 12.56
C ASN A 53 -14.19 9.76 11.71
N PRO A 54 -14.67 8.48 11.67
CA PRO A 54 -15.85 8.12 10.91
C PRO A 54 -17.16 8.75 11.45
N GLU A 55 -17.22 9.10 12.72
CA GLU A 55 -18.37 9.76 13.32
C GLU A 55 -18.52 11.21 12.83
N LEU A 56 -17.40 11.89 12.58
CA LEU A 56 -17.40 13.25 12.03
C LEU A 56 -17.63 13.25 10.52
N CYS A 57 -17.08 12.29 9.79
CA CYS A 57 -17.17 12.20 8.33
C CYS A 57 -17.77 10.87 7.88
N LYS A 58 -19.09 10.74 7.94
CA LYS A 58 -19.81 9.51 7.56
C LYS A 58 -19.73 9.18 6.07
N LYS A 59 -19.67 10.19 5.18
CA LYS A 59 -19.68 10.04 3.72
C LYS A 59 -18.31 10.34 3.10
N ARG A 60 -17.21 9.79 3.65
CA ARG A 60 -15.86 10.05 3.15
C ARG A 60 -15.45 9.21 1.93
N TYR A 61 -16.22 8.18 1.57
CA TYR A 61 -16.04 7.35 0.38
C TYR A 61 -17.34 7.19 -0.41
N GLN A 62 -17.19 7.11 -1.73
CA GLN A 62 -18.27 6.75 -2.66
C GLN A 62 -17.98 5.34 -3.17
N THR A 63 -19.00 4.48 -3.17
CA THR A 63 -18.89 3.09 -3.64
C THR A 63 -19.62 2.94 -4.96
N PHE A 64 -18.96 2.35 -5.95
CA PHE A 64 -19.54 2.01 -7.25
C PHE A 64 -18.92 0.75 -7.83
N GLY A 65 -19.64 0.10 -8.74
CA GLY A 65 -19.19 -1.11 -9.41
C GLY A 65 -18.61 -0.82 -10.78
N ILE A 66 -17.53 -1.53 -11.13
CA ILE A 66 -16.96 -1.57 -12.49
C ILE A 66 -17.08 -2.99 -13.03
N PRO A 67 -17.70 -3.22 -14.20
CA PRO A 67 -17.78 -4.55 -14.81
C PRO A 67 -16.37 -5.12 -15.07
N LYS A 68 -16.16 -6.40 -14.74
CA LYS A 68 -14.93 -7.12 -15.08
C LYS A 68 -15.06 -7.71 -16.48
N LYS A 69 -13.96 -7.79 -17.24
CA LYS A 69 -13.93 -8.48 -18.56
C LYS A 69 -14.26 -9.97 -18.46
N SER A 70 -13.93 -10.60 -17.34
CA SER A 70 -14.20 -12.01 -17.03
C SER A 70 -15.60 -12.27 -16.47
N GLY A 71 -16.48 -11.28 -16.46
CA GLY A 71 -17.79 -11.33 -15.80
C GLY A 71 -17.73 -10.89 -14.33
N GLY A 72 -18.90 -10.49 -13.78
CA GLY A 72 -19.03 -9.97 -12.43
C GLY A 72 -18.68 -8.47 -12.30
N VAL A 73 -18.67 -7.99 -11.07
CA VAL A 73 -18.48 -6.56 -10.75
C VAL A 73 -17.30 -6.40 -9.77
N ARG A 74 -16.44 -5.44 -10.07
CA ARG A 74 -15.39 -4.97 -9.13
C ARG A 74 -15.91 -3.78 -8.36
N THR A 75 -16.00 -3.90 -7.05
CA THR A 75 -16.43 -2.80 -6.17
C THR A 75 -15.28 -1.84 -5.92
N ILE A 76 -15.47 -0.58 -6.23
CA ILE A 76 -14.49 0.49 -6.00
C ILE A 76 -15.01 1.41 -4.91
N HIS A 77 -14.14 1.74 -3.97
CA HIS A 77 -14.37 2.71 -2.91
C HIS A 77 -13.48 3.93 -3.14
N ALA A 78 -14.03 4.95 -3.80
CA ALA A 78 -13.29 6.18 -4.10
C ALA A 78 -13.44 7.20 -2.98
N PRO A 79 -12.35 7.76 -2.43
CA PRO A 79 -12.44 8.83 -1.43
C PRO A 79 -13.00 10.11 -2.05
N VAL A 80 -13.76 10.88 -1.27
CA VAL A 80 -14.23 12.23 -1.66
C VAL A 80 -13.04 13.15 -1.95
N LYS A 81 -13.27 14.20 -2.76
CA LYS A 81 -12.21 15.08 -3.29
C LYS A 81 -11.19 15.55 -2.24
N GLY A 82 -11.68 16.02 -1.08
CA GLY A 82 -10.80 16.52 -0.01
C GLY A 82 -9.92 15.41 0.58
N LEU A 83 -10.51 14.27 0.95
CA LEU A 83 -9.75 13.11 1.45
C LEU A 83 -8.82 12.54 0.39
N LYS A 84 -9.25 12.49 -0.88
CA LYS A 84 -8.41 12.01 -1.99
C LYS A 84 -7.13 12.83 -2.15
N SER A 85 -7.21 14.16 -1.96
CA SER A 85 -6.04 15.04 -1.98
C SER A 85 -5.07 14.69 -0.85
N ILE A 86 -5.56 14.53 0.39
CA ILE A 86 -4.75 14.14 1.55
C ILE A 86 -4.09 12.77 1.31
N LEU A 87 -4.86 11.77 0.85
CA LEU A 87 -4.33 10.43 0.60
C LEU A 87 -3.31 10.37 -0.53
N ARG A 88 -3.37 11.28 -1.50
CA ARG A 88 -2.31 11.43 -2.52
C ARG A 88 -1.02 11.96 -1.93
N VAL A 89 -1.11 12.96 -1.05
CA VAL A 89 0.07 13.50 -0.36
C VAL A 89 0.66 12.46 0.60
N LEU A 90 -0.17 11.75 1.36
CA LEU A 90 0.27 10.64 2.21
C LEU A 90 0.96 9.55 1.39
N ASN A 91 0.38 9.15 0.24
CA ASN A 91 1.00 8.17 -0.64
C ASN A 91 2.38 8.61 -1.12
N PHE A 92 2.53 9.89 -1.46
CA PHE A 92 3.81 10.47 -1.84
C PHE A 92 4.84 10.38 -0.69
N VAL A 93 4.45 10.75 0.53
CA VAL A 93 5.29 10.58 1.72
C VAL A 93 5.69 9.12 1.92
N PHE A 94 4.73 8.18 1.84
CA PHE A 94 5.02 6.75 1.98
C PHE A 94 6.00 6.24 0.93
N GLN A 95 5.89 6.70 -0.31
CA GLN A 95 6.84 6.36 -1.38
C GLN A 95 8.24 6.94 -1.14
N CYS A 96 8.36 8.09 -0.47
CA CYS A 96 9.67 8.63 -0.05
C CYS A 96 10.30 7.82 1.08
N MET A 97 9.48 7.25 1.98
CA MET A 97 9.92 6.49 3.15
C MET A 97 10.27 5.03 2.85
N PHE A 98 9.61 4.43 1.85
CA PHE A 98 9.57 2.99 1.68
C PHE A 98 9.96 2.55 0.28
N GLU A 99 10.90 1.60 0.21
CA GLU A 99 11.26 0.90 -1.03
C GLU A 99 10.58 -0.48 -1.04
N PRO A 100 9.73 -0.76 -2.06
CA PRO A 100 9.11 -2.06 -2.23
C PRO A 100 10.15 -3.18 -2.41
N HIS A 101 9.79 -4.39 -2.00
CA HIS A 101 10.62 -5.57 -2.23
C HIS A 101 10.89 -5.75 -3.74
N LYS A 102 12.10 -6.19 -4.09
CA LYS A 102 12.52 -6.32 -5.51
C LYS A 102 11.59 -7.18 -6.36
N ALA A 103 10.96 -8.19 -5.76
CA ALA A 103 9.99 -9.06 -6.43
C ALA A 103 8.61 -8.40 -6.63
N ALA A 104 8.30 -7.30 -5.93
CA ALA A 104 7.07 -6.55 -6.13
C ALA A 104 7.19 -5.66 -7.36
N ASN A 105 6.29 -5.82 -8.32
CA ASN A 105 6.23 -5.05 -9.56
C ASN A 105 4.95 -4.24 -9.70
N GLY A 106 3.84 -4.72 -9.12
CA GLY A 106 2.58 -3.97 -9.09
C GLY A 106 2.66 -2.75 -8.16
N PHE A 107 2.12 -1.61 -8.62
CA PHE A 107 2.06 -0.35 -7.87
C PHE A 107 3.42 0.25 -7.49
N VAL A 108 4.47 -0.11 -8.19
CA VAL A 108 5.83 0.40 -8.00
C VAL A 108 6.14 1.42 -9.09
N PRO A 109 6.52 2.66 -8.75
CA PRO A 109 6.91 3.65 -9.75
C PRO A 109 8.02 3.12 -10.68
N GLY A 110 7.87 3.33 -11.99
CA GLY A 110 8.84 2.88 -12.98
C GLY A 110 8.79 1.38 -13.33
N LYS A 111 7.93 0.59 -12.67
CA LYS A 111 7.69 -0.82 -13.04
C LYS A 111 6.33 -1.01 -13.70
N SER A 112 6.23 -2.00 -14.56
CA SER A 112 5.02 -2.36 -15.31
C SER A 112 4.79 -3.88 -15.28
N ILE A 113 3.73 -4.33 -15.94
CA ILE A 113 3.47 -5.76 -16.14
C ILE A 113 4.58 -6.42 -16.98
N LEU A 114 5.26 -5.66 -17.82
CA LEU A 114 6.38 -6.17 -18.63
C LEU A 114 7.58 -6.54 -17.74
N GLU A 115 7.96 -5.70 -16.78
CA GLU A 115 9.01 -6.01 -15.80
C GLU A 115 8.63 -7.20 -14.92
N ASN A 116 7.32 -7.37 -14.65
CA ASN A 116 6.84 -8.56 -13.92
C ASN A 116 6.98 -9.84 -14.76
N ALA A 117 6.66 -9.80 -16.04
CA ALA A 117 6.66 -10.96 -16.92
C ALA A 117 8.08 -11.37 -17.39
N ARG A 118 8.98 -10.40 -17.61
CA ARG A 118 10.32 -10.63 -18.17
C ARG A 118 11.15 -11.72 -17.46
N PRO A 119 11.19 -11.81 -16.13
CA PRO A 119 11.96 -12.86 -15.44
C PRO A 119 11.44 -14.30 -15.68
N HIS A 120 10.20 -14.42 -16.16
CA HIS A 120 9.54 -15.72 -16.39
C HIS A 120 9.65 -16.21 -17.84
N THR A 121 10.21 -15.40 -18.74
CA THR A 121 10.40 -15.77 -20.15
C THR A 121 11.43 -16.92 -20.26
N GLY A 122 11.12 -17.91 -21.13
CA GLY A 122 11.96 -19.09 -21.33
C GLY A 122 11.78 -20.18 -20.27
N HIS A 123 10.94 -20.00 -19.28
CA HIS A 123 10.57 -21.05 -18.33
C HIS A 123 9.42 -21.91 -18.89
N HIS A 124 9.50 -23.23 -18.69
CA HIS A 124 8.48 -24.17 -19.18
C HIS A 124 7.30 -24.33 -18.22
N TYR A 125 7.52 -24.08 -16.94
CA TYR A 125 6.52 -24.25 -15.89
C TYR A 125 6.24 -22.92 -15.22
N VAL A 126 4.95 -22.53 -15.17
CA VAL A 126 4.48 -21.28 -14.55
C VAL A 126 3.33 -21.60 -13.61
N TYR A 127 3.41 -21.11 -12.38
CA TYR A 127 2.40 -21.26 -11.36
C TYR A 127 1.94 -19.89 -10.87
N ASN A 128 0.65 -19.60 -11.05
CA ASN A 128 0.04 -18.34 -10.65
C ASN A 128 -0.91 -18.55 -9.48
N ILE A 129 -0.84 -17.64 -8.50
CA ILE A 129 -1.72 -17.59 -7.34
C ILE A 129 -2.34 -16.20 -7.27
N ASP A 130 -3.67 -16.12 -7.22
CA ASP A 130 -4.41 -14.89 -7.00
C ASP A 130 -4.82 -14.77 -5.53
N LEU A 131 -4.49 -13.62 -4.89
CA LEU A 131 -4.85 -13.37 -3.50
C LEU A 131 -6.26 -12.78 -3.43
N LYS A 132 -7.22 -13.60 -3.02
CA LYS A 132 -8.63 -13.20 -2.88
C LYS A 132 -8.77 -12.00 -1.94
N ASP A 133 -9.63 -11.05 -2.34
CA ASP A 133 -9.99 -9.85 -1.56
C ASP A 133 -8.79 -9.05 -1.04
N PHE A 134 -7.74 -8.98 -1.86
CA PHE A 134 -6.40 -8.51 -1.51
C PHE A 134 -6.41 -7.24 -0.65
N PHE A 135 -7.01 -6.13 -1.12
CA PHE A 135 -7.06 -4.88 -0.36
C PHE A 135 -7.83 -5.03 0.95
N HIS A 136 -8.97 -5.71 0.94
CA HIS A 136 -9.83 -5.88 2.11
C HIS A 136 -9.27 -6.88 3.13
N SER A 137 -8.24 -7.64 2.79
CA SER A 137 -7.51 -8.50 3.74
C SER A 137 -6.63 -7.73 4.72
N PHE A 138 -6.37 -6.44 4.46
CA PHE A 138 -5.57 -5.58 5.32
C PHE A 138 -6.46 -4.70 6.19
N ASP A 139 -6.70 -5.14 7.41
CA ASP A 139 -7.46 -4.38 8.39
C ASP A 139 -6.64 -3.23 9.03
N ARG A 140 -7.33 -2.39 9.80
CA ARG A 140 -6.73 -1.23 10.48
C ARG A 140 -5.56 -1.61 11.38
N ASN A 141 -5.67 -2.73 12.10
CA ASN A 141 -4.61 -3.16 13.02
C ASN A 141 -3.36 -3.56 12.24
N ARG A 142 -3.50 -4.31 11.14
CA ARG A 142 -2.36 -4.65 10.27
C ARG A 142 -1.71 -3.40 9.69
N VAL A 143 -2.51 -2.41 9.26
CA VAL A 143 -1.99 -1.13 8.74
C VAL A 143 -1.27 -0.36 9.85
N LYS A 144 -1.84 -0.26 11.06
CA LYS A 144 -1.20 0.35 12.23
C LYS A 144 0.15 -0.34 12.53
N MET A 145 0.16 -1.66 12.60
CA MET A 145 1.40 -2.43 12.83
C MET A 145 2.45 -2.20 11.75
N GLY A 146 2.04 -2.00 10.49
CA GLY A 146 2.93 -1.61 9.40
C GLY A 146 3.59 -0.26 9.65
N PHE A 147 2.87 0.72 10.19
CA PHE A 147 3.44 2.02 10.57
C PHE A 147 4.31 1.95 11.83
N MET A 148 4.08 1.01 12.72
CA MET A 148 4.92 0.81 13.91
C MET A 148 6.25 0.12 13.58
N ALA A 149 6.30 -0.64 12.49
CA ALA A 149 7.50 -1.34 12.03
C ALA A 149 8.36 -0.47 11.10
N GLU A 150 9.53 -1.02 10.70
CA GLU A 150 10.41 -0.44 9.67
C GLU A 150 9.65 -0.24 8.35
N PRO A 151 9.85 0.91 7.66
CA PRO A 151 10.78 2.02 7.92
C PRO A 151 10.18 3.19 8.71
N PHE A 152 8.93 3.09 9.17
CA PHE A 152 8.20 4.20 9.79
C PHE A 152 8.49 4.35 11.28
N PHE A 153 8.68 3.25 12.01
CA PHE A 153 9.02 3.21 13.44
C PHE A 153 8.11 4.05 14.35
N LEU A 154 6.82 4.16 14.03
CA LEU A 154 5.84 4.87 14.87
C LEU A 154 5.37 3.97 16.03
N HIS A 155 6.25 3.68 16.97
CA HIS A 155 5.99 2.87 18.17
C HIS A 155 6.27 3.65 19.45
N GLY A 156 5.97 3.07 20.63
CA GLY A 156 6.09 3.74 21.91
C GLY A 156 5.16 4.96 21.98
N ASP A 157 5.68 6.12 22.37
CA ASP A 157 4.90 7.36 22.50
C ASP A 157 4.31 7.83 21.16
N ARG A 158 4.83 7.36 20.03
CA ARG A 158 4.34 7.68 18.68
C ARG A 158 3.27 6.71 18.14
N GLU A 159 2.89 5.68 18.90
CA GLU A 159 1.81 4.75 18.50
C GLU A 159 0.48 5.45 18.17
N PRO A 160 0.06 6.53 18.86
CA PRO A 160 -1.13 7.29 18.48
C PRO A 160 -1.08 7.86 17.06
N LEU A 161 0.11 8.21 16.54
CA LEU A 161 0.30 8.66 15.16
C LEU A 161 0.12 7.50 14.17
N ALA A 162 0.65 6.30 14.48
CA ALA A 162 0.44 5.10 13.68
C ALA A 162 -1.05 4.77 13.57
N PHE A 163 -1.78 4.84 14.69
CA PHE A 163 -3.23 4.63 14.71
C PHE A 163 -3.98 5.69 13.90
N PHE A 164 -3.62 6.96 14.05
CA PHE A 164 -4.23 8.07 13.32
C PHE A 164 -4.06 7.93 11.80
N LEU A 165 -2.85 7.61 11.33
CA LEU A 165 -2.57 7.32 9.92
C LEU A 165 -3.37 6.10 9.41
N ALA A 166 -3.47 5.05 10.23
CA ALA A 166 -4.29 3.88 9.89
C ALA A 166 -5.78 4.26 9.76
N CYS A 167 -6.31 5.13 10.64
CA CYS A 167 -7.70 5.61 10.55
C CYS A 167 -7.97 6.42 9.28
N LEU A 168 -7.00 7.23 8.82
CA LEU A 168 -7.12 7.96 7.55
C LEU A 168 -7.19 7.00 6.35
N CYS A 169 -6.42 5.90 6.40
CA CYS A 169 -6.27 4.97 5.28
C CYS A 169 -7.32 3.84 5.25
N THR A 170 -7.97 3.52 6.38
CA THR A 170 -8.88 2.38 6.51
C THR A 170 -10.29 2.82 6.92
N PRO A 171 -11.16 3.17 5.95
CA PRO A 171 -12.55 3.50 6.24
C PRO A 171 -13.34 2.27 6.73
N PRO A 172 -14.45 2.47 7.47
CA PRO A 172 -15.44 1.42 7.66
C PRO A 172 -16.13 1.13 6.32
N LEU A 173 -16.04 -0.10 5.85
CA LEU A 173 -16.67 -0.60 4.62
C LEU A 173 -17.58 -1.78 4.95
N LYS A 174 -18.71 -1.87 4.24
CA LYS A 174 -19.58 -3.06 4.28
C LYS A 174 -18.99 -4.13 3.36
N ILE A 175 -18.55 -5.25 3.93
CA ILE A 175 -17.95 -6.39 3.24
C ILE A 175 -18.66 -7.63 3.77
N ASP A 176 -19.30 -8.39 2.87
CA ASP A 176 -20.05 -9.60 3.22
C ASP A 176 -21.03 -9.40 4.39
N GLY A 177 -21.77 -8.30 4.36
CA GLY A 177 -22.76 -7.94 5.39
C GLY A 177 -22.20 -7.32 6.66
N ASN A 178 -20.89 -7.38 6.89
CA ASN A 178 -20.23 -6.86 8.09
C ASN A 178 -19.52 -5.53 7.82
N THR A 179 -19.48 -4.66 8.83
CA THR A 179 -18.67 -3.43 8.75
C THR A 179 -17.25 -3.72 9.22
N ARG A 180 -16.27 -3.53 8.34
CA ARG A 180 -14.85 -3.75 8.62
C ARG A 180 -14.04 -2.51 8.27
N ASN A 181 -13.04 -2.19 9.11
CA ASN A 181 -12.09 -1.11 8.83
C ASN A 181 -10.89 -1.69 8.07
N VAL A 182 -10.86 -1.53 6.75
CA VAL A 182 -9.87 -2.17 5.88
C VAL A 182 -9.34 -1.21 4.80
N LEU A 183 -8.26 -1.57 4.14
CA LEU A 183 -7.78 -0.81 2.97
C LEU A 183 -8.82 -0.88 1.84
N PRO A 184 -9.26 0.27 1.32
CA PRO A 184 -10.23 0.31 0.24
C PRO A 184 -9.55 0.10 -1.13
N GLN A 185 -10.21 -0.65 -2.00
CA GLN A 185 -9.86 -0.66 -3.42
C GLN A 185 -10.35 0.65 -4.06
N GLY A 186 -9.41 1.52 -4.48
CA GLY A 186 -9.71 2.83 -5.08
C GLY A 186 -9.14 4.02 -4.32
N SER A 187 -8.51 3.79 -3.15
CA SER A 187 -7.76 4.82 -2.43
C SER A 187 -6.35 5.02 -3.03
N PRO A 188 -5.87 6.25 -3.14
CA PRO A 188 -4.50 6.52 -3.63
C PRO A 188 -3.39 5.91 -2.75
N ALA A 189 -3.61 5.76 -1.45
CA ALA A 189 -2.62 5.25 -0.51
C ALA A 189 -2.58 3.72 -0.42
N SER A 190 -3.70 3.03 -0.74
CA SER A 190 -3.80 1.57 -0.59
C SER A 190 -2.71 0.79 -1.36
N PRO A 191 -2.35 1.13 -2.60
CA PRO A 191 -1.34 0.41 -3.36
C PRO A 191 0.04 0.37 -2.69
N THR A 192 0.55 1.51 -2.21
CA THR A 192 1.84 1.57 -1.52
C THR A 192 1.78 0.84 -0.18
N LEU A 193 0.67 0.98 0.56
CA LEU A 193 0.49 0.29 1.84
C LEU A 193 0.42 -1.23 1.67
N THR A 194 -0.21 -1.76 0.61
CA THR A 194 -0.20 -3.20 0.36
C THR A 194 1.21 -3.72 0.10
N ASN A 195 2.05 -2.99 -0.65
CA ASN A 195 3.46 -3.36 -0.84
C ASN A 195 4.25 -3.34 0.47
N LEU A 196 4.03 -2.35 1.35
CA LEU A 196 4.62 -2.30 2.67
C LEU A 196 4.24 -3.54 3.50
N LEU A 197 2.96 -3.86 3.56
CA LEU A 197 2.43 -4.95 4.40
C LEU A 197 2.77 -6.34 3.84
N CYS A 198 3.02 -6.45 2.54
CA CYS A 198 3.48 -7.67 1.88
C CYS A 198 4.99 -7.90 1.96
N ARG A 199 5.80 -7.00 2.53
CA ARG A 199 7.28 -7.19 2.63
C ARG A 199 7.67 -8.54 3.24
N LYS A 200 7.00 -8.95 4.34
CA LYS A 200 7.27 -10.23 4.98
C LYS A 200 6.87 -11.41 4.10
N LEU A 201 5.75 -11.31 3.40
CA LEU A 201 5.30 -12.30 2.41
C LEU A 201 6.33 -12.41 1.28
N ASP A 202 6.68 -11.28 0.63
CA ASP A 202 7.63 -11.26 -0.47
C ASP A 202 9.00 -11.83 -0.08
N ARG A 203 9.47 -11.54 1.14
CA ARG A 203 10.73 -12.08 1.66
C ARG A 203 10.66 -13.61 1.85
N ARG A 204 9.55 -14.13 2.39
CA ARG A 204 9.34 -15.57 2.59
C ARG A 204 9.23 -16.30 1.26
N LEU A 205 8.42 -15.79 0.32
CA LEU A 205 8.23 -16.41 -0.98
C LEU A 205 9.48 -16.32 -1.86
N SER A 206 10.29 -15.25 -1.74
CA SER A 206 11.61 -15.19 -2.38
C SER A 206 12.58 -16.22 -1.79
N GLY A 207 12.50 -16.50 -0.49
CA GLY A 207 13.28 -17.57 0.17
C GLY A 207 12.86 -18.94 -0.32
N LEU A 208 11.56 -19.21 -0.40
CA LEU A 208 10.99 -20.44 -0.97
C LEU A 208 11.45 -20.62 -2.43
N ALA A 209 11.30 -19.59 -3.25
CA ALA A 209 11.71 -19.63 -4.65
C ALA A 209 13.20 -19.98 -4.79
N LYS A 210 14.05 -19.35 -3.97
CA LYS A 210 15.50 -19.65 -3.96
C LYS A 210 15.79 -21.12 -3.59
N ARG A 211 15.07 -21.67 -2.60
CA ARG A 211 15.26 -23.07 -2.14
C ARG A 211 14.95 -24.08 -3.24
N PHE A 212 13.91 -23.83 -4.04
CA PHE A 212 13.46 -24.74 -5.11
C PHE A 212 13.93 -24.34 -6.51
N GLY A 213 14.83 -23.37 -6.64
CA GLY A 213 15.35 -22.93 -7.95
C GLY A 213 14.31 -22.26 -8.83
N LEU A 214 13.36 -21.53 -8.22
CA LEU A 214 12.28 -20.84 -8.90
C LEU A 214 12.57 -19.35 -9.07
N THR A 215 11.96 -18.75 -10.08
CA THR A 215 11.77 -17.31 -10.20
C THR A 215 10.46 -16.91 -9.55
N TYR A 216 10.47 -15.87 -8.71
CA TYR A 216 9.31 -15.33 -8.01
C TYR A 216 9.11 -13.85 -8.33
N THR A 217 7.90 -13.48 -8.69
CA THR A 217 7.45 -12.09 -8.75
C THR A 217 6.04 -11.94 -8.20
N ARG A 218 5.67 -10.70 -7.84
CA ARG A 218 4.31 -10.34 -7.44
C ARG A 218 3.87 -9.05 -8.15
N PHE A 219 2.70 -9.11 -8.78
CA PHE A 219 2.04 -7.93 -9.34
C PHE A 219 0.72 -7.67 -8.59
N ALA A 220 0.76 -6.83 -7.57
CA ALA A 220 -0.35 -6.60 -6.64
C ALA A 220 -0.76 -7.88 -5.90
N ASP A 221 -1.93 -8.42 -6.22
CA ASP A 221 -2.53 -9.68 -5.75
C ASP A 221 -2.06 -10.91 -6.51
N ASP A 222 -1.52 -10.73 -7.73
CA ASP A 222 -1.02 -11.84 -8.55
C ASP A 222 0.41 -12.23 -8.15
N ILE A 223 0.58 -13.46 -7.68
CA ILE A 223 1.86 -14.12 -7.37
C ILE A 223 2.21 -15.05 -8.52
N THR A 224 3.44 -14.95 -9.03
CA THR A 224 3.93 -15.83 -10.09
C THR A 224 5.22 -16.52 -9.65
N PHE A 225 5.24 -17.84 -9.75
CA PHE A 225 6.45 -18.66 -9.73
C PHE A 225 6.68 -19.27 -11.10
N SER A 226 7.94 -19.41 -11.51
CA SER A 226 8.28 -20.14 -12.73
C SER A 226 9.64 -20.81 -12.65
N SER A 227 9.82 -21.88 -13.43
CA SER A 227 11.09 -22.62 -13.51
C SER A 227 11.23 -23.39 -14.83
N PRO A 228 12.47 -23.80 -15.20
CA PRO A 228 12.73 -24.71 -16.31
C PRO A 228 12.35 -26.17 -16.00
N HIS A 229 12.20 -26.53 -14.70
CA HIS A 229 11.91 -27.89 -14.22
C HIS A 229 10.57 -27.93 -13.45
N ASN A 230 9.94 -29.11 -13.44
CA ASN A 230 8.64 -29.26 -12.76
C ASN A 230 8.83 -29.54 -11.26
N VAL A 231 8.59 -28.53 -10.43
CA VAL A 231 8.57 -28.64 -8.97
C VAL A 231 7.15 -28.63 -8.38
N TYR A 232 6.14 -28.43 -9.22
CA TYR A 232 4.75 -28.22 -8.77
C TYR A 232 4.02 -29.53 -8.47
N GLN A 233 4.68 -30.67 -8.68
CA GLN A 233 4.25 -32.01 -8.24
C GLN A 233 5.05 -32.49 -7.01
N ASP A 234 5.98 -31.67 -6.51
CA ASP A 234 6.78 -31.97 -5.32
C ASP A 234 5.98 -31.60 -4.07
N ASP A 235 5.65 -32.58 -3.25
CA ASP A 235 4.94 -32.38 -1.99
C ASP A 235 5.68 -31.45 -1.04
N ALA A 236 7.01 -31.42 -1.10
CA ALA A 236 7.82 -30.51 -0.30
C ALA A 236 7.64 -29.04 -0.70
N PHE A 237 7.35 -28.76 -1.99
CA PHE A 237 7.01 -27.40 -2.45
C PHE A 237 5.59 -27.01 -2.09
N LEU A 238 4.62 -27.94 -2.26
CA LEU A 238 3.20 -27.65 -2.01
C LEU A 238 2.84 -27.61 -0.53
N GLY A 239 3.67 -28.23 0.33
CA GLY A 239 3.47 -28.27 1.78
C GLY A 239 4.08 -27.09 2.56
N GLU A 240 4.86 -26.23 1.93
CA GLU A 240 5.49 -25.01 2.49
C GLU A 240 4.61 -23.75 2.31
#